data_cd78ad8bdb5650ccd55d091efad2078c
#
_entry.id   cd78ad8bdb5650ccd55d091efad2078c
#
_cell.length_a   1.000
_cell.length_b   1.000
_cell.length_c   1.000
_cell.angle_alpha   90.00
_cell.angle_beta   90.00
_cell.angle_gamma   90.00
#
_symmetry.space_group_name_H-M   'P 1'
#
loop_
_entity.id
_entity.type
_entity.pdbx_description
1 polymer ?
#
loop_
_entity_poly.entity_id
_entity_poly.type
_entity_poly.pdbx_seq_one_letter_code
_entity_poly.pdbx_strand_id
1 'polypeptide(L)'
;MDFSELSFPDAPRIRVTPPGPKSREYLDYQFSHEGSAVSYSRGMPMAIARAKGATVEDVDGNIYIDFFGGAGVMNVGHANPDVLQAAKNQMEHLTHSLDIPNAGRRALVEALFSVLPQELSRVFFGGPTGSDAVETAVNLARYNTKRYPIIAFEGAYHGMTSGALSLCSGAPFKEDFLPLVPEVHFAPYPYRYRCPVGKDPNACTRLCAQYLEHMIEDPHSGVSRPAAIIVEAIQGEGGSIVPDDDFLPRVREICDKYEVLLIVDEIQAGFCRTGKMFSFNHSNVVPDIITMSKALGGIGFPVAGIAYREKLDTWSPGKHIGTFRGNVVAYAAGAAAINFMLKNNLADCALNLGNFMLSLLKKLERTSKIIGEARGKGLMLGVELVKDKETKEPAPGYAAKMRTLCHQRGLLIEIGGHYFNVVRFLPPLIITEELAKKGIEIFADSLQELEKTI
;
A
#
# COMPACT_ATOMS: atom_id res chain seq x y z
N MET A 1 23.67 -7.02 2.76
CA MET A 1 23.99 -7.20 1.33
C MET A 1 24.07 -5.83 0.70
N ASP A 2 25.00 -5.62 -0.21
CA ASP A 2 25.10 -4.33 -0.91
C ASP A 2 24.17 -4.36 -2.13
N PHE A 3 23.18 -3.46 -2.15
CA PHE A 3 22.23 -3.28 -3.25
C PHE A 3 22.61 -2.11 -4.18
N SER A 4 23.79 -1.51 -4.01
CA SER A 4 24.22 -0.33 -4.77
C SER A 4 24.21 -0.57 -6.29
N GLU A 5 24.62 -1.77 -6.72
CA GLU A 5 24.62 -2.14 -8.14
C GLU A 5 23.21 -2.31 -8.75
N LEU A 6 22.16 -2.44 -7.93
CA LEU A 6 20.79 -2.56 -8.40
C LEU A 6 20.16 -1.21 -8.78
N SER A 7 20.80 -0.07 -8.51
CA SER A 7 20.32 1.27 -8.84
C SER A 7 21.25 1.96 -9.84
N PHE A 8 20.79 3.08 -10.44
CA PHE A 8 21.70 3.90 -11.26
C PHE A 8 22.68 4.64 -10.36
N PRO A 9 24.00 4.62 -10.66
CA PRO A 9 25.03 5.11 -9.74
C PRO A 9 25.00 6.63 -9.54
N ASP A 10 24.50 7.39 -10.52
CA ASP A 10 24.53 8.86 -10.51
C ASP A 10 23.23 9.48 -9.94
N ALA A 11 22.41 8.72 -9.25
CA ALA A 11 21.15 9.23 -8.71
C ALA A 11 21.37 10.07 -7.42
N PRO A 12 20.67 11.22 -7.29
CA PRO A 12 19.85 11.86 -8.29
C PRO A 12 20.70 12.68 -9.27
N ARG A 13 20.23 12.85 -10.51
CA ARG A 13 20.89 13.70 -11.51
C ARG A 13 19.87 14.42 -12.38
N ILE A 14 19.71 15.70 -12.19
CA ILE A 14 18.81 16.54 -13.01
C ILE A 14 19.64 17.29 -14.07
N ARG A 15 19.43 16.92 -15.34
CA ARG A 15 20.06 17.55 -16.50
C ARG A 15 19.24 18.70 -17.06
N VAL A 16 17.93 18.52 -17.02
CA VAL A 16 16.93 19.46 -17.53
C VAL A 16 15.82 19.59 -16.51
N THR A 17 15.38 20.81 -16.22
CA THR A 17 14.25 21.03 -15.29
C THR A 17 13.02 20.22 -15.72
N PRO A 18 12.51 19.30 -14.90
CA PRO A 18 11.33 18.52 -15.25
C PRO A 18 10.04 19.37 -15.31
N PRO A 19 9.13 19.10 -16.27
CA PRO A 19 9.31 18.19 -17.39
C PRO A 19 10.22 18.78 -18.46
N GLY A 20 11.19 17.98 -18.94
CA GLY A 20 12.03 18.36 -20.07
C GLY A 20 11.27 18.32 -21.40
N PRO A 21 11.89 18.75 -22.51
CA PRO A 21 11.18 18.89 -23.80
C PRO A 21 10.64 17.56 -24.34
N LYS A 22 11.37 16.45 -24.19
CA LYS A 22 10.89 15.14 -24.61
C LYS A 22 9.76 14.63 -23.71
N SER A 23 9.87 14.79 -22.41
CA SER A 23 8.78 14.45 -21.49
C SER A 23 7.50 15.22 -21.81
N ARG A 24 7.59 16.50 -22.19
CA ARG A 24 6.42 17.29 -22.60
C ARG A 24 5.73 16.71 -23.82
N GLU A 25 6.48 16.28 -24.84
CA GLU A 25 5.90 15.63 -26.03
C GLU A 25 5.07 14.41 -25.65
N TYR A 26 5.59 13.53 -24.77
CA TYR A 26 4.85 12.34 -24.28
C TYR A 26 3.62 12.72 -23.46
N LEU A 27 3.74 13.73 -22.59
CA LEU A 27 2.64 14.21 -21.77
C LEU A 27 1.53 14.84 -22.62
N ASP A 28 1.88 15.66 -23.60
CA ASP A 28 0.92 16.28 -24.53
C ASP A 28 0.18 15.20 -25.33
N TYR A 29 0.90 14.18 -25.81
CA TYR A 29 0.28 13.03 -26.46
C TYR A 29 -0.68 12.28 -25.53
N GLN A 30 -0.23 11.96 -24.31
CA GLN A 30 -1.06 11.27 -23.32
C GLN A 30 -2.33 12.07 -23.00
N PHE A 31 -2.21 13.36 -22.73
CA PHE A 31 -3.36 14.21 -22.35
C PHE A 31 -4.34 14.46 -23.50
N SER A 32 -3.90 14.29 -24.75
CA SER A 32 -4.76 14.43 -25.92
C SER A 32 -5.44 13.12 -26.35
N HIS A 33 -4.94 11.94 -25.92
CA HIS A 33 -5.43 10.64 -26.40
C HIS A 33 -5.95 9.71 -25.29
N GLU A 34 -5.52 9.88 -24.02
CA GLU A 34 -6.01 9.10 -22.90
C GLU A 34 -7.10 9.85 -22.13
N GLY A 35 -7.90 9.09 -21.35
CA GLY A 35 -8.97 9.65 -20.53
C GLY A 35 -8.45 10.65 -19.49
N SER A 36 -9.21 11.71 -19.21
CA SER A 36 -8.83 12.80 -18.30
C SER A 36 -8.61 12.37 -16.83
N ALA A 37 -9.03 11.16 -16.45
CA ALA A 37 -8.84 10.58 -15.12
C ALA A 37 -7.38 10.19 -14.81
N VAL A 38 -6.46 10.23 -15.79
CA VAL A 38 -5.03 10.03 -15.58
C VAL A 38 -4.50 11.08 -14.59
N SER A 39 -3.90 10.65 -13.47
CA SER A 39 -3.52 11.52 -12.36
C SER A 39 -2.02 11.59 -12.07
N TYR A 40 -1.30 10.47 -12.12
CA TYR A 40 0.11 10.43 -11.71
C TYR A 40 1.01 11.32 -12.56
N SER A 41 0.83 11.31 -13.88
CA SER A 41 1.57 12.19 -14.81
C SER A 41 1.25 13.68 -14.64
N ARG A 42 0.14 14.04 -14.00
CA ARG A 42 -0.18 15.43 -13.63
C ARG A 42 0.55 15.85 -12.35
N GLY A 43 0.73 14.92 -11.43
CA GLY A 43 1.41 15.17 -10.16
C GLY A 43 2.93 15.10 -10.24
N MET A 44 3.46 14.24 -11.11
CA MET A 44 4.90 14.04 -11.39
C MET A 44 5.10 14.07 -12.91
N PRO A 45 5.13 15.27 -13.52
CA PRO A 45 5.14 15.42 -14.96
C PRO A 45 6.50 15.01 -15.56
N MET A 46 6.60 13.76 -16.02
CA MET A 46 7.74 13.18 -16.71
C MET A 46 7.30 12.01 -17.58
N ALA A 47 8.12 11.62 -18.55
CA ALA A 47 7.98 10.38 -19.28
C ALA A 47 9.13 9.43 -18.90
N ILE A 48 8.79 8.25 -18.36
CA ILE A 48 9.79 7.29 -17.89
C ILE A 48 10.41 6.57 -19.08
N ALA A 49 11.74 6.56 -19.17
CA ALA A 49 12.49 5.78 -20.16
C ALA A 49 12.83 4.38 -19.63
N ARG A 50 13.36 4.31 -18.41
CA ARG A 50 13.75 3.07 -17.74
C ARG A 50 13.86 3.27 -16.23
N ALA A 51 13.84 2.15 -15.50
CA ALA A 51 14.04 2.18 -14.06
C ALA A 51 14.91 1.01 -13.62
N LYS A 52 15.67 1.18 -12.54
CA LYS A 52 16.56 0.18 -11.98
C LYS A 52 16.64 0.34 -10.47
N GLY A 53 16.38 -0.74 -9.73
CA GLY A 53 16.43 -0.73 -8.27
C GLY A 53 15.51 0.31 -7.64
N ALA A 54 16.08 1.29 -6.96
CA ALA A 54 15.37 2.39 -6.33
C ALA A 54 15.51 3.71 -7.11
N THR A 55 15.72 3.64 -8.42
CA THR A 55 15.96 4.81 -9.29
C THR A 55 15.20 4.73 -10.60
N VAL A 56 14.78 5.90 -11.11
CA VAL A 56 14.02 6.05 -12.36
C VAL A 56 14.73 7.05 -13.26
N GLU A 57 14.84 6.76 -14.55
CA GLU A 57 15.36 7.69 -15.57
C GLU A 57 14.24 8.09 -16.52
N ASP A 58 14.08 9.40 -16.75
CA ASP A 58 13.15 9.93 -17.74
C ASP A 58 13.77 10.00 -19.15
N VAL A 59 12.93 10.28 -20.15
CA VAL A 59 13.36 10.36 -21.57
C VAL A 59 14.27 11.57 -21.86
N ASP A 60 14.35 12.52 -20.93
CA ASP A 60 15.24 13.69 -21.02
C ASP A 60 16.61 13.41 -20.35
N GLY A 61 16.79 12.23 -19.73
CA GLY A 61 18.02 11.78 -19.09
C GLY A 61 18.20 12.27 -17.67
N ASN A 62 17.14 12.76 -17.01
CA ASN A 62 17.14 12.98 -15.58
C ASN A 62 17.03 11.66 -14.84
N ILE A 63 17.75 11.51 -13.74
CA ILE A 63 17.69 10.33 -12.86
C ILE A 63 17.14 10.77 -11.51
N TYR A 64 16.12 10.07 -11.05
CA TYR A 64 15.41 10.33 -9.80
C TYR A 64 15.65 9.23 -8.80
N ILE A 65 15.69 9.56 -7.52
CA ILE A 65 15.53 8.63 -6.41
C ILE A 65 14.03 8.35 -6.26
N ASP A 66 13.65 7.07 -6.18
CA ASP A 66 12.27 6.65 -6.13
C ASP A 66 11.81 6.38 -4.69
N PHE A 67 11.11 7.36 -4.08
CA PHE A 67 10.39 7.16 -2.83
C PHE A 67 8.89 6.91 -3.05
N PHE A 68 8.47 6.73 -4.30
CA PHE A 68 7.11 6.37 -4.66
C PHE A 68 6.92 4.85 -4.81
N GLY A 69 7.91 4.16 -5.40
CA GLY A 69 7.92 2.70 -5.54
C GLY A 69 6.70 2.14 -6.27
N GLY A 70 6.11 2.91 -7.21
CA GLY A 70 4.87 2.51 -7.87
C GLY A 70 3.71 2.33 -6.88
N ALA A 71 3.56 3.22 -5.91
CA ALA A 71 2.59 3.12 -4.80
C ALA A 71 2.77 1.84 -3.94
N GLY A 72 4.02 1.40 -3.76
CA GLY A 72 4.38 0.22 -2.97
C GLY A 72 4.33 -1.10 -3.75
N VAL A 73 4.43 -1.06 -5.07
CA VAL A 73 4.53 -2.25 -5.92
C VAL A 73 5.96 -2.79 -5.97
N MET A 74 6.96 -1.90 -6.01
CA MET A 74 8.36 -2.23 -6.33
C MET A 74 9.19 -2.62 -5.09
N ASN A 75 8.67 -3.50 -4.23
CA ASN A 75 9.39 -3.88 -3.00
C ASN A 75 10.78 -4.46 -3.27
N VAL A 76 10.95 -5.28 -4.31
CA VAL A 76 12.24 -5.86 -4.69
C VAL A 76 13.04 -4.99 -5.67
N GLY A 77 12.54 -3.77 -5.95
CA GLY A 77 13.16 -2.83 -6.89
C GLY A 77 12.75 -3.02 -8.35
N HIS A 78 12.90 -1.93 -9.11
CA HIS A 78 12.68 -1.95 -10.55
C HIS A 78 13.67 -2.89 -11.24
N ALA A 79 13.18 -3.65 -12.21
CA ALA A 79 13.97 -4.55 -13.04
C ALA A 79 14.91 -5.49 -12.24
N ASN A 80 14.48 -5.97 -11.08
CA ASN A 80 15.24 -6.92 -10.27
C ASN A 80 15.67 -8.11 -11.12
N PRO A 81 16.98 -8.42 -11.21
CA PRO A 81 17.50 -9.40 -12.16
C PRO A 81 16.98 -10.82 -11.93
N ASP A 82 16.82 -11.25 -10.67
CA ASP A 82 16.34 -12.59 -10.33
C ASP A 82 14.88 -12.76 -10.76
N VAL A 83 14.05 -11.75 -10.50
CA VAL A 83 12.63 -11.73 -10.85
C VAL A 83 12.43 -11.59 -12.36
N LEU A 84 13.22 -10.72 -13.00
CA LEU A 84 13.19 -10.51 -14.45
C LEU A 84 13.57 -11.80 -15.20
N GLN A 85 14.58 -12.52 -14.72
CA GLN A 85 15.00 -13.76 -15.33
C GLN A 85 13.94 -14.86 -15.20
N ALA A 86 13.32 -14.98 -14.02
CA ALA A 86 12.22 -15.93 -13.81
C ALA A 86 11.03 -15.65 -14.74
N ALA A 87 10.66 -14.37 -14.89
CA ALA A 87 9.59 -13.96 -15.81
C ALA A 87 9.94 -14.29 -17.26
N LYS A 88 11.16 -13.96 -17.73
CA LYS A 88 11.61 -14.26 -19.11
C LYS A 88 11.57 -15.76 -19.39
N ASN A 89 12.13 -16.57 -18.50
CA ASN A 89 12.10 -18.02 -18.66
C ASN A 89 10.67 -18.55 -18.75
N GLN A 90 9.75 -18.03 -17.92
CA GLN A 90 8.37 -18.46 -17.96
C GLN A 90 7.66 -18.05 -19.24
N MET A 91 7.97 -16.88 -19.81
CA MET A 91 7.37 -16.40 -21.07
C MET A 91 7.71 -17.30 -22.27
N GLU A 92 8.85 -18.00 -22.25
CA GLU A 92 9.23 -18.93 -23.30
C GLU A 92 8.41 -20.24 -23.31
N HIS A 93 7.66 -20.52 -22.21
CA HIS A 93 6.95 -21.79 -22.05
C HIS A 93 5.42 -21.60 -22.04
N LEU A 94 4.93 -20.73 -21.15
CA LEU A 94 3.49 -20.54 -20.94
C LEU A 94 3.23 -19.20 -20.27
N THR A 95 2.35 -18.38 -20.86
CA THR A 95 1.99 -17.06 -20.32
C THR A 95 0.67 -17.05 -19.57
N HIS A 96 -0.30 -17.87 -19.98
CA HIS A 96 -1.64 -17.89 -19.42
C HIS A 96 -2.23 -19.31 -19.33
N SER A 97 -2.92 -19.62 -18.22
CA SER A 97 -3.43 -20.98 -17.97
C SER A 97 -4.83 -21.04 -17.36
N LEU A 98 -5.54 -19.90 -17.21
CA LEU A 98 -6.72 -19.87 -16.35
C LEU A 98 -6.37 -20.37 -14.93
N ASP A 99 -7.16 -21.33 -14.41
CA ASP A 99 -6.88 -22.00 -13.14
C ASP A 99 -6.34 -23.44 -13.31
N ILE A 100 -5.94 -23.80 -14.55
CA ILE A 100 -5.32 -25.09 -14.83
C ILE A 100 -3.93 -25.17 -14.18
N PRO A 101 -3.61 -26.25 -13.46
CA PRO A 101 -2.32 -26.41 -12.79
C PRO A 101 -1.13 -26.32 -13.73
N ASN A 102 -0.07 -25.66 -13.27
CA ASN A 102 1.20 -25.54 -13.99
C ASN A 102 2.33 -25.23 -13.01
N ALA A 103 3.59 -25.34 -13.48
CA ALA A 103 4.77 -25.16 -12.63
C ALA A 103 4.87 -23.77 -12.01
N GLY A 104 4.60 -22.69 -12.76
CA GLY A 104 4.68 -21.32 -12.27
C GLY A 104 3.64 -21.04 -11.16
N ARG A 105 2.39 -21.52 -11.35
CA ARG A 105 1.34 -21.43 -10.33
C ARG A 105 1.72 -22.18 -9.05
N ARG A 106 2.22 -23.41 -9.19
CA ARG A 106 2.69 -24.21 -8.06
C ARG A 106 3.82 -23.52 -7.31
N ALA A 107 4.81 -22.96 -8.03
CA ALA A 107 5.94 -22.26 -7.41
C ALA A 107 5.49 -21.06 -6.57
N LEU A 108 4.53 -20.26 -7.05
CA LEU A 108 4.00 -19.13 -6.25
C LEU A 108 3.24 -19.63 -5.01
N VAL A 109 2.43 -20.67 -5.13
CA VAL A 109 1.69 -21.24 -3.98
C VAL A 109 2.66 -21.78 -2.94
N GLU A 110 3.71 -22.51 -3.35
CA GLU A 110 4.75 -23.01 -2.45
C GLU A 110 5.51 -21.85 -1.77
N ALA A 111 5.87 -20.82 -2.52
CA ALA A 111 6.53 -19.63 -1.97
C ALA A 111 5.63 -18.90 -0.96
N LEU A 112 4.33 -18.77 -1.24
CA LEU A 112 3.38 -18.19 -0.28
C LEU A 112 3.27 -19.02 1.00
N PHE A 113 3.14 -20.35 0.91
CA PHE A 113 3.07 -21.20 2.08
C PHE A 113 4.36 -21.24 2.91
N SER A 114 5.51 -20.89 2.33
CA SER A 114 6.75 -20.74 3.10
C SER A 114 6.76 -19.52 4.03
N VAL A 115 5.85 -18.56 3.82
CA VAL A 115 5.80 -17.28 4.57
C VAL A 115 4.48 -17.02 5.27
N LEU A 116 3.42 -17.74 4.91
CA LEU A 116 2.11 -17.66 5.55
C LEU A 116 2.08 -18.44 6.88
N PRO A 117 1.31 -17.98 7.89
CA PRO A 117 1.03 -18.80 9.06
C PRO A 117 0.25 -20.05 8.66
N GLN A 118 0.47 -21.16 9.38
CA GLN A 118 -0.14 -22.48 9.07
C GLN A 118 -1.66 -22.45 9.01
N GLU A 119 -2.29 -21.57 9.77
CA GLU A 119 -3.74 -21.39 9.80
C GLU A 119 -4.32 -20.88 8.48
N LEU A 120 -3.54 -20.14 7.70
CA LEU A 120 -3.91 -19.65 6.35
C LEU A 120 -3.48 -20.70 5.30
N SER A 121 -4.13 -21.83 5.28
CA SER A 121 -3.72 -23.01 4.53
C SER A 121 -4.36 -23.13 3.14
N ARG A 122 -5.12 -22.13 2.71
CA ARG A 122 -5.72 -22.03 1.37
C ARG A 122 -5.33 -20.71 0.70
N VAL A 123 -5.05 -20.78 -0.60
CA VAL A 123 -4.78 -19.61 -1.46
C VAL A 123 -5.72 -19.65 -2.66
N PHE A 124 -6.27 -18.49 -2.99
CA PHE A 124 -7.10 -18.34 -4.18
C PHE A 124 -6.72 -17.06 -4.93
N PHE A 125 -6.46 -17.16 -6.22
CA PHE A 125 -6.18 -16.01 -7.07
C PHE A 125 -7.48 -15.50 -7.69
N GLY A 126 -7.94 -14.31 -7.27
CA GLY A 126 -9.23 -13.75 -7.67
C GLY A 126 -9.21 -13.01 -9.00
N GLY A 127 -8.07 -12.39 -9.33
CA GLY A 127 -7.91 -11.55 -10.52
C GLY A 127 -6.54 -10.89 -10.55
N PRO A 128 -6.30 -9.91 -11.45
CA PRO A 128 -5.00 -9.27 -11.60
C PRO A 128 -4.76 -8.11 -10.62
N THR A 129 -5.79 -7.54 -10.00
CA THR A 129 -5.67 -6.30 -9.22
C THR A 129 -6.03 -6.48 -7.74
N GLY A 130 -5.57 -5.55 -6.89
CA GLY A 130 -5.93 -5.54 -5.47
C GLY A 130 -7.45 -5.47 -5.24
N SER A 131 -8.18 -4.72 -6.07
CA SER A 131 -9.64 -4.69 -6.01
C SER A 131 -10.26 -6.06 -6.17
N ASP A 132 -9.72 -6.90 -7.08
CA ASP A 132 -10.20 -8.29 -7.27
C ASP A 132 -9.97 -9.15 -6.03
N ALA A 133 -8.83 -8.96 -5.34
CA ALA A 133 -8.57 -9.67 -4.09
C ALA A 133 -9.55 -9.26 -2.99
N VAL A 134 -9.86 -7.97 -2.87
CA VAL A 134 -10.84 -7.44 -1.91
C VAL A 134 -12.25 -7.98 -2.22
N GLU A 135 -12.70 -7.90 -3.48
CA GLU A 135 -13.97 -8.47 -3.92
C GLU A 135 -14.07 -9.97 -3.60
N THR A 136 -12.98 -10.70 -3.85
CA THR A 136 -12.89 -12.14 -3.56
C THR A 136 -13.02 -12.41 -2.07
N ALA A 137 -12.33 -11.64 -1.22
CA ALA A 137 -12.38 -11.80 0.24
C ALA A 137 -13.78 -11.51 0.80
N VAL A 138 -14.43 -10.44 0.35
CA VAL A 138 -15.79 -10.08 0.75
C VAL A 138 -16.78 -11.14 0.29
N ASN A 139 -16.67 -11.63 -0.95
CA ASN A 139 -17.54 -12.68 -1.48
C ASN A 139 -17.37 -13.99 -0.69
N LEU A 140 -16.13 -14.36 -0.33
CA LEU A 140 -15.86 -15.53 0.52
C LEU A 140 -16.50 -15.39 1.90
N ALA A 141 -16.37 -14.22 2.51
CA ALA A 141 -16.94 -13.92 3.82
C ALA A 141 -18.47 -14.00 3.79
N ARG A 142 -19.12 -13.34 2.83
CA ARG A 142 -20.58 -13.38 2.65
C ARG A 142 -21.08 -14.79 2.34
N TYR A 143 -20.36 -15.53 1.52
CA TYR A 143 -20.71 -16.90 1.16
C TYR A 143 -20.71 -17.83 2.38
N ASN A 144 -19.73 -17.73 3.24
CA ASN A 144 -19.61 -18.57 4.44
C ASN A 144 -20.58 -18.18 5.54
N THR A 145 -20.73 -16.91 5.82
CA THR A 145 -21.53 -16.43 6.95
C THR A 145 -23.02 -16.28 6.63
N LYS A 146 -23.40 -16.19 5.36
CA LYS A 146 -24.73 -15.83 4.88
C LYS A 146 -25.23 -14.47 5.40
N ARG A 147 -24.29 -13.57 5.74
CA ARG A 147 -24.53 -12.20 6.19
C ARG A 147 -24.03 -11.22 5.13
N TYR A 148 -24.61 -10.02 5.09
CA TYR A 148 -24.28 -9.02 4.06
C TYR A 148 -23.42 -7.86 4.56
N PRO A 149 -23.63 -7.30 5.79
CA PRO A 149 -22.89 -6.14 6.22
C PRO A 149 -21.39 -6.41 6.33
N ILE A 150 -20.60 -5.42 5.94
CA ILE A 150 -19.15 -5.37 6.13
C ILE A 150 -18.84 -4.10 6.90
N ILE A 151 -18.00 -4.19 7.91
CA ILE A 151 -17.44 -3.02 8.59
C ILE A 151 -16.04 -2.78 8.01
N ALA A 152 -15.81 -1.57 7.50
CA ALA A 152 -14.52 -1.03 7.12
C ALA A 152 -14.14 0.11 8.08
N PHE A 153 -13.03 0.80 7.83
CA PHE A 153 -12.57 1.88 8.71
C PHE A 153 -12.47 3.22 8.00
N GLU A 154 -12.64 4.31 8.75
CA GLU A 154 -12.33 5.65 8.27
C GLU A 154 -10.87 5.73 7.81
N GLY A 155 -10.59 6.41 6.72
CA GLY A 155 -9.26 6.49 6.10
C GLY A 155 -8.89 5.29 5.21
N ALA A 156 -9.70 4.24 5.16
CA ALA A 156 -9.41 3.04 4.37
C ALA A 156 -9.48 3.28 2.86
N TYR A 157 -8.60 2.58 2.13
CA TYR A 157 -8.62 2.45 0.68
C TYR A 157 -8.42 0.99 0.27
N HIS A 158 -9.41 0.42 -0.41
CA HIS A 158 -9.42 -1.00 -0.78
C HIS A 158 -9.53 -1.24 -2.29
N GLY A 159 -9.66 -0.19 -3.11
CA GLY A 159 -9.70 -0.29 -4.57
C GLY A 159 -10.84 0.48 -5.22
N MET A 160 -10.95 0.41 -6.55
CA MET A 160 -11.84 1.25 -7.36
C MET A 160 -12.94 0.46 -8.12
N THR A 161 -13.05 -0.86 -7.95
CA THR A 161 -14.25 -1.59 -8.39
C THR A 161 -15.42 -1.25 -7.47
N SER A 162 -16.66 -1.35 -7.93
CA SER A 162 -17.82 -0.90 -7.14
C SER A 162 -17.90 -1.50 -5.74
N GLY A 163 -17.56 -2.79 -5.57
CA GLY A 163 -17.53 -3.43 -4.26
C GLY A 163 -16.36 -2.97 -3.40
N ALA A 164 -15.14 -2.94 -3.95
CA ALA A 164 -13.97 -2.45 -3.23
C ALA A 164 -14.07 -0.94 -2.93
N LEU A 165 -14.61 -0.14 -3.85
CA LEU A 165 -14.85 1.29 -3.67
C LEU A 165 -15.88 1.58 -2.56
N SER A 166 -16.88 0.70 -2.39
CA SER A 166 -17.83 0.83 -1.29
C SER A 166 -17.16 0.74 0.08
N LEU A 167 -16.04 0.03 0.19
CA LEU A 167 -15.23 -0.14 1.40
C LEU A 167 -14.21 0.99 1.62
N CYS A 168 -13.98 1.85 0.63
CA CYS A 168 -13.17 3.05 0.79
C CYS A 168 -13.98 4.12 1.53
N SER A 169 -13.38 4.81 2.50
CA SER A 169 -14.11 5.83 3.27
C SER A 169 -14.03 7.23 2.64
N GLY A 170 -12.97 7.51 1.87
CA GLY A 170 -12.73 8.84 1.30
C GLY A 170 -13.82 9.29 0.32
N ALA A 171 -14.59 10.32 0.67
CA ALA A 171 -15.62 10.88 -0.21
C ALA A 171 -15.10 11.27 -1.60
N PRO A 172 -13.90 11.89 -1.74
CA PRO A 172 -13.37 12.25 -3.06
C PRO A 172 -13.15 11.08 -4.02
N PHE A 173 -13.07 9.84 -3.52
CA PHE A 173 -12.93 8.66 -4.38
C PHE A 173 -14.27 8.12 -4.88
N LYS A 174 -15.38 8.38 -4.19
CA LYS A 174 -16.63 7.66 -4.42
C LYS A 174 -17.87 8.50 -4.64
N GLU A 175 -17.88 9.78 -4.28
CA GLU A 175 -19.09 10.62 -4.32
C GLU A 175 -19.73 10.72 -5.72
N ASP A 176 -18.90 10.72 -6.77
CA ASP A 176 -19.37 10.77 -8.17
C ASP A 176 -19.88 9.41 -8.69
N PHE A 177 -19.72 8.32 -7.94
CA PHE A 177 -20.07 6.95 -8.35
C PHE A 177 -21.23 6.34 -7.55
N LEU A 178 -21.90 7.13 -6.75
CA LEU A 178 -23.03 6.67 -5.94
C LEU A 178 -24.27 6.37 -6.80
N PRO A 179 -25.12 5.36 -6.42
CA PRO A 179 -24.99 4.50 -5.24
C PRO A 179 -24.01 3.34 -5.46
N LEU A 180 -23.27 2.98 -4.40
CA LEU A 180 -22.37 1.84 -4.36
C LEU A 180 -23.03 0.60 -3.73
N VAL A 181 -22.26 -0.45 -3.48
CA VAL A 181 -22.77 -1.68 -2.83
C VAL A 181 -23.24 -1.34 -1.42
N PRO A 182 -24.49 -1.68 -1.06
CA PRO A 182 -25.06 -1.37 0.26
C PRO A 182 -24.45 -2.23 1.38
N GLU A 183 -24.86 -1.93 2.62
CA GLU A 183 -24.47 -2.65 3.83
C GLU A 183 -22.95 -2.60 4.10
N VAL A 184 -22.34 -1.43 3.83
CA VAL A 184 -20.99 -1.09 4.26
C VAL A 184 -21.06 -0.01 5.32
N HIS A 185 -20.47 -0.27 6.48
CA HIS A 185 -20.44 0.63 7.62
C HIS A 185 -18.99 0.97 7.97
N PHE A 186 -18.76 2.17 8.49
CA PHE A 186 -17.41 2.63 8.82
C PHE A 186 -17.26 2.81 10.33
N ALA A 187 -16.22 2.16 10.88
CA ALA A 187 -15.76 2.37 12.23
C ALA A 187 -14.61 3.39 12.25
N PRO A 188 -14.41 4.13 13.34
CA PRO A 188 -13.26 5.01 13.47
C PRO A 188 -11.96 4.20 13.52
N TYR A 189 -10.92 4.68 12.79
CA TYR A 189 -9.58 4.10 12.84
C TYR A 189 -8.70 4.85 13.85
N PRO A 190 -7.82 4.18 14.63
CA PRO A 190 -6.97 4.86 15.60
C PRO A 190 -5.93 5.78 14.95
N TYR A 191 -6.29 7.02 14.76
CA TYR A 191 -5.43 8.07 14.23
C TYR A 191 -5.01 9.00 15.37
N ARG A 192 -4.03 8.61 16.18
CA ARG A 192 -3.65 9.32 17.41
C ARG A 192 -3.42 10.83 17.22
N TYR A 193 -2.76 11.21 16.12
CA TYR A 193 -2.53 12.62 15.82
C TYR A 193 -3.84 13.41 15.61
N ARG A 194 -4.89 12.76 15.05
CA ARG A 194 -6.24 13.32 14.82
C ARG A 194 -7.31 12.33 15.28
N CYS A 195 -7.30 11.99 16.57
CA CYS A 195 -8.22 10.97 17.09
C CYS A 195 -9.69 11.33 16.77
N PRO A 196 -10.44 10.46 16.07
CA PRO A 196 -11.80 10.78 15.65
C PRO A 196 -12.82 10.69 16.80
N VAL A 197 -12.48 9.98 17.88
CA VAL A 197 -13.42 9.64 18.97
C VAL A 197 -13.11 10.31 20.30
N GLY A 198 -12.03 11.07 20.40
CA GLY A 198 -11.68 11.71 21.67
C GLY A 198 -10.50 12.67 21.59
N LYS A 199 -10.26 13.39 22.68
CA LYS A 199 -9.17 14.37 22.77
C LYS A 199 -7.87 13.79 23.35
N ASP A 200 -7.94 12.62 24.01
CA ASP A 200 -6.77 11.96 24.59
C ASP A 200 -6.16 10.98 23.55
N PRO A 201 -4.98 11.28 22.99
CA PRO A 201 -4.33 10.40 22.02
C PRO A 201 -4.00 9.03 22.60
N ASN A 202 -3.78 8.92 23.93
CA ASN A 202 -3.43 7.65 24.57
C ASN A 202 -4.65 6.73 24.75
N ALA A 203 -5.86 7.27 24.69
CA ALA A 203 -7.09 6.50 24.73
C ALA A 203 -7.62 6.16 23.32
N CYS A 204 -7.02 6.69 22.26
CA CYS A 204 -7.55 6.62 20.89
C CYS A 204 -7.82 5.18 20.45
N THR A 205 -6.84 4.30 20.54
CA THR A 205 -6.95 2.89 20.13
C THR A 205 -8.06 2.17 20.88
N ARG A 206 -8.09 2.33 22.21
CA ARG A 206 -9.13 1.72 23.05
C ARG A 206 -10.53 2.23 22.71
N LEU A 207 -10.69 3.54 22.52
CA LEU A 207 -12.00 4.15 22.21
C LEU A 207 -12.49 3.75 20.82
N CYS A 208 -11.61 3.69 19.81
CA CYS A 208 -11.98 3.20 18.48
C CYS A 208 -12.44 1.74 18.51
N ALA A 209 -11.73 0.88 19.27
CA ALA A 209 -12.13 -0.52 19.42
C ALA A 209 -13.45 -0.65 20.18
N GLN A 210 -13.68 0.14 21.23
CA GLN A 210 -14.95 0.16 21.94
C GLN A 210 -16.12 0.63 21.05
N TYR A 211 -15.88 1.61 20.19
CA TYR A 211 -16.90 2.06 19.24
C TYR A 211 -17.22 0.96 18.21
N LEU A 212 -16.19 0.27 17.69
CA LEU A 212 -16.38 -0.88 16.79
C LEU A 212 -17.22 -1.98 17.47
N GLU A 213 -16.92 -2.30 18.72
CA GLU A 213 -17.68 -3.29 19.49
C GLU A 213 -19.14 -2.85 19.68
N HIS A 214 -19.36 -1.58 20.06
CA HIS A 214 -20.70 -1.00 20.18
C HIS A 214 -21.51 -1.12 18.87
N MET A 215 -20.90 -0.89 17.71
CA MET A 215 -21.60 -1.04 16.42
C MET A 215 -22.15 -2.45 16.20
N ILE A 216 -21.53 -3.47 16.78
CA ILE A 216 -21.94 -4.87 16.61
C ILE A 216 -22.88 -5.32 17.74
N GLU A 217 -22.65 -4.83 18.95
CA GLU A 217 -23.37 -5.28 20.17
C GLU A 217 -24.72 -4.60 20.35
N ASP A 218 -24.82 -3.30 20.05
CA ASP A 218 -26.05 -2.54 20.26
C ASP A 218 -27.06 -2.82 19.12
N PRO A 219 -28.23 -3.41 19.44
CA PRO A 219 -29.26 -3.68 18.43
C PRO A 219 -29.84 -2.43 17.78
N HIS A 220 -29.59 -1.25 18.33
CA HIS A 220 -30.00 0.06 17.76
C HIS A 220 -28.86 0.82 17.08
N SER A 221 -27.68 0.21 16.91
CA SER A 221 -26.56 0.82 16.19
C SER A 221 -26.84 1.06 14.70
N GLY A 222 -27.84 0.40 14.13
CA GLY A 222 -28.13 0.40 12.70
C GLY A 222 -27.30 -0.60 11.89
N VAL A 223 -26.46 -1.39 12.54
CA VAL A 223 -25.61 -2.41 11.90
C VAL A 223 -26.12 -3.80 12.26
N SER A 224 -26.64 -4.54 11.29
CA SER A 224 -26.91 -5.96 11.47
C SER A 224 -25.61 -6.72 11.63
N ARG A 225 -25.64 -7.90 12.26
CA ARG A 225 -24.43 -8.71 12.50
C ARG A 225 -23.61 -8.88 11.23
N PRO A 226 -22.38 -8.38 11.17
CA PRO A 226 -21.60 -8.32 9.92
C PRO A 226 -21.07 -9.69 9.49
N ALA A 227 -20.80 -9.83 8.19
CA ALA A 227 -20.09 -10.98 7.63
C ALA A 227 -18.61 -10.91 7.98
N ALA A 228 -18.02 -9.72 7.88
CA ALA A 228 -16.62 -9.50 8.15
C ALA A 228 -16.33 -8.05 8.57
N ILE A 229 -15.19 -7.89 9.23
CA ILE A 229 -14.48 -6.62 9.39
C ILE A 229 -13.28 -6.67 8.46
N ILE A 230 -13.09 -5.62 7.62
CA ILE A 230 -11.90 -5.46 6.78
C ILE A 230 -11.06 -4.29 7.30
N VAL A 231 -9.75 -4.52 7.45
CA VAL A 231 -8.82 -3.55 8.04
C VAL A 231 -7.45 -3.60 7.36
N GLU A 232 -6.84 -2.43 7.17
CA GLU A 232 -5.41 -2.31 6.96
C GLU A 232 -4.75 -2.24 8.35
N ALA A 233 -3.86 -3.17 8.71
CA ALA A 233 -3.17 -3.13 10.01
C ALA A 233 -2.32 -1.87 10.19
N ILE A 234 -1.83 -1.31 9.08
CA ILE A 234 -1.24 0.03 8.94
C ILE A 234 -1.86 0.65 7.71
N GLN A 235 -2.58 1.75 7.87
CA GLN A 235 -3.24 2.38 6.73
C GLN A 235 -2.24 3.01 5.76
N GLY A 236 -2.44 2.71 4.47
CA GLY A 236 -1.64 3.25 3.39
C GLY A 236 -2.12 4.60 2.92
N GLU A 237 -3.17 4.62 2.12
CA GLU A 237 -3.73 5.83 1.50
C GLU A 237 -4.22 6.83 2.55
N GLY A 238 -4.75 6.36 3.67
CA GLY A 238 -5.12 7.17 4.82
C GLY A 238 -3.98 8.03 5.41
N GLY A 239 -2.71 7.78 5.00
CA GLY A 239 -1.56 8.62 5.35
C GLY A 239 -0.49 7.93 6.18
N SER A 240 -0.16 6.67 5.89
CA SER A 240 0.81 5.84 6.64
C SER A 240 0.50 5.86 8.15
N ILE A 241 -0.78 5.64 8.51
CA ILE A 241 -1.24 5.70 9.89
C ILE A 241 -0.92 4.37 10.58
N VAL A 242 -0.16 4.45 11.66
CA VAL A 242 0.23 3.31 12.50
C VAL A 242 -0.56 3.38 13.81
N PRO A 243 -1.49 2.45 14.06
CA PRO A 243 -2.18 2.37 15.35
C PRO A 243 -1.25 1.81 16.44
N ASP A 244 -1.68 1.87 17.68
CA ASP A 244 -0.98 1.16 18.76
C ASP A 244 -1.01 -0.35 18.52
N ASP A 245 0.00 -1.06 19.00
CA ASP A 245 0.20 -2.50 18.73
C ASP A 245 -0.95 -3.39 19.26
N ASP A 246 -1.79 -2.89 20.17
CA ASP A 246 -2.96 -3.59 20.72
C ASP A 246 -4.25 -3.40 19.89
N PHE A 247 -4.23 -2.59 18.82
CA PHE A 247 -5.42 -2.37 18.00
C PHE A 247 -5.90 -3.64 17.29
N LEU A 248 -5.05 -4.27 16.52
CA LEU A 248 -5.44 -5.47 15.76
C LEU A 248 -5.80 -6.66 16.69
N PRO A 249 -5.10 -6.90 17.82
CA PRO A 249 -5.56 -7.84 18.85
C PRO A 249 -6.98 -7.57 19.34
N ARG A 250 -7.34 -6.31 19.65
CA ARG A 250 -8.71 -5.96 20.06
C ARG A 250 -9.73 -6.23 18.97
N VAL A 251 -9.41 -5.89 17.72
CA VAL A 251 -10.29 -6.20 16.58
C VAL A 251 -10.46 -7.73 16.45
N ARG A 252 -9.41 -8.52 16.66
CA ARG A 252 -9.50 -9.99 16.63
C ARG A 252 -10.40 -10.52 17.76
N GLU A 253 -10.24 -10.04 18.99
CA GLU A 253 -11.07 -10.39 20.13
C GLU A 253 -12.55 -10.09 19.87
N ILE A 254 -12.86 -8.92 19.29
CA ILE A 254 -14.23 -8.55 18.90
C ILE A 254 -14.76 -9.52 17.83
N CYS A 255 -13.96 -9.80 16.80
CA CYS A 255 -14.35 -10.75 15.77
C CYS A 255 -14.64 -12.14 16.33
N ASP A 256 -13.83 -12.63 17.25
CA ASP A 256 -14.02 -13.93 17.89
C ASP A 256 -15.27 -13.95 18.77
N LYS A 257 -15.47 -12.92 19.59
CA LYS A 257 -16.64 -12.79 20.48
C LYS A 257 -17.97 -12.81 19.71
N TYR A 258 -18.01 -12.15 18.57
CA TYR A 258 -19.25 -12.01 17.78
C TYR A 258 -19.30 -12.92 16.55
N GLU A 259 -18.36 -13.85 16.39
CA GLU A 259 -18.23 -14.76 15.23
C GLU A 259 -18.28 -13.99 13.88
N VAL A 260 -17.55 -12.89 13.79
CA VAL A 260 -17.35 -12.07 12.59
C VAL A 260 -16.00 -12.43 11.99
N LEU A 261 -15.89 -12.53 10.66
CA LEU A 261 -14.62 -12.83 10.02
C LEU A 261 -13.71 -11.60 10.01
N LEU A 262 -12.41 -11.78 10.27
CA LEU A 262 -11.39 -10.75 10.15
C LEU A 262 -10.68 -10.87 8.80
N ILE A 263 -10.79 -9.82 7.98
CA ILE A 263 -10.04 -9.66 6.73
C ILE A 263 -8.96 -8.60 6.99
N VAL A 264 -7.68 -8.94 6.80
CA VAL A 264 -6.59 -7.98 6.84
C VAL A 264 -6.11 -7.70 5.42
N ASP A 265 -6.14 -6.42 5.04
CA ASP A 265 -5.65 -5.97 3.74
C ASP A 265 -4.13 -5.76 3.78
N GLU A 266 -3.40 -6.68 3.15
CA GLU A 266 -1.95 -6.68 3.04
C GLU A 266 -1.43 -6.18 1.68
N ILE A 267 -2.32 -5.59 0.87
CA ILE A 267 -1.99 -5.18 -0.50
C ILE A 267 -0.85 -4.16 -0.52
N GLN A 268 -0.84 -3.19 0.39
CA GLN A 268 0.24 -2.20 0.45
C GLN A 268 1.23 -2.45 1.58
N ALA A 269 0.77 -2.89 2.75
CA ALA A 269 1.59 -3.04 3.95
C ALA A 269 2.35 -4.37 4.03
N GLY A 270 1.97 -5.36 3.22
CA GLY A 270 2.58 -6.68 3.18
C GLY A 270 3.93 -6.76 2.45
N PHE A 271 4.43 -7.97 2.37
CA PHE A 271 5.66 -8.32 1.66
C PHE A 271 6.88 -7.49 2.11
N CYS A 272 7.18 -7.56 3.39
CA CYS A 272 8.31 -6.92 4.08
C CYS A 272 8.21 -5.39 4.22
N ARG A 273 7.21 -4.71 3.64
CA ARG A 273 7.09 -3.24 3.60
C ARG A 273 7.24 -2.60 4.97
N THR A 274 6.59 -3.16 5.98
CA THR A 274 6.55 -2.61 7.35
C THR A 274 7.61 -3.18 8.30
N GLY A 275 8.53 -4.02 7.79
CA GLY A 275 9.57 -4.65 8.61
C GLY A 275 9.22 -6.05 9.12
N LYS A 276 8.11 -6.61 8.68
CA LYS A 276 7.71 -8.02 8.81
C LYS A 276 7.18 -8.48 7.46
N MET A 277 7.10 -9.80 7.23
CA MET A 277 6.57 -10.33 5.97
C MET A 277 5.16 -9.79 5.69
N PHE A 278 4.29 -9.83 6.69
CA PHE A 278 2.96 -9.22 6.66
C PHE A 278 2.79 -8.24 7.83
N SER A 279 1.97 -7.22 7.64
CA SER A 279 1.78 -6.18 8.66
C SER A 279 1.10 -6.71 9.93
N PHE A 280 0.20 -7.69 9.82
CA PHE A 280 -0.42 -8.34 10.98
C PHE A 280 0.58 -9.10 11.87
N ASN A 281 1.74 -9.49 11.34
CA ASN A 281 2.77 -10.17 12.14
C ASN A 281 3.35 -9.29 13.26
N HIS A 282 3.16 -7.96 13.21
CA HIS A 282 3.54 -7.07 14.31
C HIS A 282 2.70 -7.29 15.58
N SER A 283 1.47 -7.73 15.43
CA SER A 283 0.50 -7.89 16.51
C SER A 283 0.28 -9.34 16.94
N ASN A 284 0.98 -10.30 16.36
CA ASN A 284 0.81 -11.75 16.59
C ASN A 284 -0.65 -12.24 16.41
N VAL A 285 -1.42 -11.54 15.57
CA VAL A 285 -2.79 -11.92 15.21
C VAL A 285 -2.78 -12.70 13.92
N VAL A 286 -3.51 -13.81 13.84
CA VAL A 286 -3.76 -14.49 12.56
C VAL A 286 -5.19 -14.20 12.12
N PRO A 287 -5.38 -13.48 11.01
CA PRO A 287 -6.71 -13.20 10.48
C PRO A 287 -7.40 -14.45 9.91
N ASP A 288 -8.68 -14.32 9.53
CA ASP A 288 -9.37 -15.39 8.82
C ASP A 288 -9.06 -15.35 7.32
N ILE A 289 -8.86 -14.15 6.76
CA ILE A 289 -8.54 -13.91 5.35
C ILE A 289 -7.53 -12.76 5.26
N ILE A 290 -6.55 -12.87 4.36
CA ILE A 290 -5.72 -11.73 3.92
C ILE A 290 -5.91 -11.47 2.44
N THR A 291 -5.82 -10.20 2.03
CA THR A 291 -5.77 -9.81 0.61
C THR A 291 -4.35 -9.44 0.22
N MET A 292 -3.92 -9.84 -0.97
CA MET A 292 -2.55 -9.66 -1.48
C MET A 292 -2.57 -9.21 -2.93
N SER A 293 -1.70 -8.27 -3.29
CA SER A 293 -1.44 -7.80 -4.65
C SER A 293 -0.12 -7.00 -4.68
N LYS A 294 0.01 -6.00 -5.54
CA LYS A 294 1.19 -5.10 -5.62
C LYS A 294 2.50 -5.87 -5.62
N ALA A 295 3.24 -5.87 -4.50
CA ALA A 295 4.53 -6.55 -4.38
C ALA A 295 4.48 -8.07 -4.62
N LEU A 296 3.29 -8.71 -4.53
CA LEU A 296 3.09 -10.11 -4.90
C LEU A 296 3.51 -10.39 -6.35
N GLY A 297 3.34 -9.43 -7.27
CA GLY A 297 3.74 -9.53 -8.67
C GLY A 297 5.23 -9.26 -8.93
N GLY A 298 6.03 -9.08 -7.89
CA GLY A 298 7.48 -8.87 -7.99
C GLY A 298 7.85 -7.49 -8.51
N ILE A 299 8.09 -7.36 -9.81
CA ILE A 299 8.53 -6.13 -10.47
C ILE A 299 7.39 -5.43 -11.24
N GLY A 300 6.14 -5.60 -10.78
CA GLY A 300 4.97 -4.93 -11.35
C GLY A 300 4.09 -5.81 -12.24
N PHE A 301 4.30 -7.12 -12.28
CA PHE A 301 3.36 -8.02 -12.95
C PHE A 301 2.03 -8.08 -12.20
N PRO A 302 0.87 -7.96 -12.91
CA PRO A 302 -0.43 -7.95 -12.27
C PRO A 302 -0.83 -9.35 -11.79
N VAL A 303 -0.95 -9.49 -10.48
CA VAL A 303 -1.48 -10.67 -9.79
C VAL A 303 -2.06 -10.26 -8.44
N ALA A 304 -3.20 -10.87 -8.09
CA ALA A 304 -3.82 -10.66 -6.80
C ALA A 304 -4.51 -11.94 -6.32
N GLY A 305 -4.60 -12.09 -5.02
CA GLY A 305 -5.22 -13.25 -4.41
C GLY A 305 -5.50 -13.04 -2.92
N ILE A 306 -6.11 -14.05 -2.36
CA ILE A 306 -6.37 -14.15 -0.92
C ILE A 306 -5.70 -15.40 -0.36
N ALA A 307 -5.28 -15.33 0.90
CA ALA A 307 -4.99 -16.54 1.70
C ALA A 307 -5.98 -16.59 2.87
N TYR A 308 -6.47 -17.78 3.20
CA TYR A 308 -7.55 -17.94 4.17
C TYR A 308 -7.51 -19.27 4.88
N ARG A 309 -8.26 -19.34 6.00
CA ARG A 309 -8.40 -20.57 6.80
C ARG A 309 -9.17 -21.62 6.04
N GLU A 310 -8.72 -22.88 6.10
CA GLU A 310 -9.36 -24.01 5.38
C GLU A 310 -10.85 -24.17 5.68
N LYS A 311 -11.29 -23.89 6.91
CA LYS A 311 -12.71 -23.95 7.30
C LYS A 311 -13.63 -23.06 6.44
N LEU A 312 -13.07 -22.07 5.73
CA LEU A 312 -13.80 -21.16 4.84
C LEU A 312 -13.85 -21.65 3.39
N ASP A 313 -13.19 -22.76 3.06
CA ASP A 313 -13.17 -23.30 1.68
C ASP A 313 -14.41 -24.14 1.38
N THR A 314 -15.58 -23.49 1.48
CA THR A 314 -16.90 -24.16 1.38
C THR A 314 -17.62 -23.90 0.07
N TRP A 315 -17.16 -22.96 -0.75
CA TRP A 315 -17.76 -22.67 -2.04
C TRP A 315 -17.51 -23.77 -3.07
N SER A 316 -18.52 -24.05 -3.90
CA SER A 316 -18.40 -25.06 -4.96
C SER A 316 -17.60 -24.53 -6.14
N PRO A 317 -16.99 -25.41 -6.95
CA PRO A 317 -16.30 -25.04 -8.17
C PRO A 317 -17.13 -24.10 -9.05
N GLY A 318 -16.50 -23.06 -9.59
CA GLY A 318 -17.15 -22.07 -10.48
C GLY A 318 -17.92 -20.95 -9.78
N LYS A 319 -17.97 -20.90 -8.43
CA LYS A 319 -18.67 -19.83 -7.71
C LYS A 319 -17.98 -18.47 -7.83
N HIS A 320 -16.68 -18.44 -8.04
CA HIS A 320 -15.91 -17.24 -8.34
C HIS A 320 -14.96 -17.54 -9.50
N ILE A 321 -15.21 -16.98 -10.66
CA ILE A 321 -14.43 -17.20 -11.89
C ILE A 321 -13.83 -15.90 -12.41
N GLY A 322 -12.72 -16.00 -13.13
CA GLY A 322 -12.07 -14.85 -13.77
C GLY A 322 -10.98 -15.31 -14.72
N THR A 323 -11.01 -14.80 -15.95
CA THR A 323 -10.10 -15.23 -17.03
C THR A 323 -8.64 -14.95 -16.69
N PHE A 324 -8.32 -13.75 -16.20
CA PHE A 324 -6.93 -13.32 -15.98
C PHE A 324 -6.31 -13.75 -14.63
N ARG A 325 -6.96 -14.64 -13.89
CA ARG A 325 -6.37 -15.24 -12.68
C ARG A 325 -5.40 -16.39 -12.94
N GLY A 326 -4.94 -16.53 -14.17
CA GLY A 326 -3.98 -17.52 -14.66
C GLY A 326 -2.74 -16.90 -15.31
N ASN A 327 -2.31 -15.70 -14.91
CA ASN A 327 -1.09 -15.07 -15.41
C ASN A 327 0.15 -15.79 -14.86
N VAL A 328 0.64 -16.77 -15.64
CA VAL A 328 1.73 -17.65 -15.19
C VAL A 328 3.06 -16.91 -15.08
N VAL A 329 3.28 -15.89 -15.91
CA VAL A 329 4.47 -15.02 -15.85
C VAL A 329 4.51 -14.27 -14.51
N ALA A 330 3.36 -13.71 -14.10
CA ALA A 330 3.24 -13.05 -12.80
C ALA A 330 3.45 -14.02 -11.63
N TYR A 331 3.04 -15.28 -11.78
CA TYR A 331 3.28 -16.31 -10.76
C TYR A 331 4.77 -16.64 -10.60
N ALA A 332 5.47 -16.83 -11.71
CA ALA A 332 6.92 -17.07 -11.67
C ALA A 332 7.70 -15.89 -11.10
N ALA A 333 7.30 -14.67 -11.49
CA ALA A 333 7.87 -13.43 -10.96
C ALA A 333 7.60 -13.27 -9.45
N GLY A 334 6.38 -13.53 -9.00
CA GLY A 334 5.99 -13.45 -7.60
C GLY A 334 6.73 -14.46 -6.72
N ALA A 335 6.86 -15.70 -7.18
CA ALA A 335 7.65 -16.72 -6.48
C ALA A 335 9.13 -16.30 -6.34
N ALA A 336 9.73 -15.81 -7.43
CA ALA A 336 11.10 -15.30 -7.40
C ALA A 336 11.26 -14.09 -6.46
N ALA A 337 10.26 -13.19 -6.43
CA ALA A 337 10.27 -12.03 -5.54
C ALA A 337 10.20 -12.44 -4.06
N ILE A 338 9.32 -13.36 -3.67
CA ILE A 338 9.24 -13.88 -2.29
C ILE A 338 10.57 -14.53 -1.90
N ASN A 339 11.13 -15.37 -2.77
CA ASN A 339 12.43 -16.00 -2.53
C ASN A 339 13.55 -14.97 -2.39
N PHE A 340 13.55 -13.92 -3.21
CA PHE A 340 14.50 -12.81 -3.10
C PHE A 340 14.37 -12.07 -1.77
N MET A 341 13.13 -11.80 -1.32
CA MET A 341 12.87 -11.16 -0.03
C MET A 341 13.41 -11.99 1.14
N LEU A 342 13.17 -13.29 1.13
CA LEU A 342 13.67 -14.22 2.16
C LEU A 342 15.20 -14.33 2.14
N LYS A 343 15.78 -14.60 0.97
CA LYS A 343 17.23 -14.75 0.79
C LYS A 343 18.01 -13.54 1.28
N ASN A 344 17.45 -12.35 1.09
CA ASN A 344 18.10 -11.08 1.40
C ASN A 344 17.60 -10.44 2.72
N ASN A 345 16.75 -11.14 3.46
CA ASN A 345 16.19 -10.65 4.73
C ASN A 345 15.61 -9.23 4.64
N LEU A 346 14.80 -8.97 3.59
CA LEU A 346 14.30 -7.63 3.30
C LEU A 346 13.39 -7.07 4.39
N ALA A 347 12.81 -7.91 5.24
CA ALA A 347 12.02 -7.45 6.38
C ALA A 347 12.88 -6.65 7.36
N ASP A 348 14.03 -7.19 7.77
CA ASP A 348 14.96 -6.49 8.68
C ASP A 348 15.61 -5.28 8.00
N CYS A 349 15.93 -5.38 6.69
CA CYS A 349 16.41 -4.24 5.92
C CYS A 349 15.39 -3.08 5.97
N ALA A 350 14.11 -3.36 5.71
CA ALA A 350 13.04 -2.37 5.73
C ALA A 350 12.84 -1.78 7.15
N LEU A 351 12.92 -2.61 8.19
CA LEU A 351 12.78 -2.15 9.58
C LEU A 351 13.92 -1.20 9.97
N ASN A 352 15.16 -1.62 9.73
CA ASN A 352 16.35 -0.86 10.15
C ASN A 352 16.46 0.45 9.38
N LEU A 353 16.34 0.41 8.06
CA LEU A 353 16.41 1.60 7.24
C LEU A 353 15.20 2.52 7.47
N GLY A 354 14.01 1.96 7.69
CA GLY A 354 12.82 2.71 8.03
C GLY A 354 12.97 3.48 9.35
N ASN A 355 13.53 2.85 10.37
CA ASN A 355 13.84 3.50 11.64
C ASN A 355 14.87 4.63 11.48
N PHE A 356 15.92 4.40 10.67
CA PHE A 356 16.89 5.43 10.34
C PHE A 356 16.23 6.63 9.63
N MET A 357 15.46 6.41 8.57
CA MET A 357 14.74 7.47 7.84
C MET A 357 13.76 8.21 8.76
N LEU A 358 12.98 7.49 9.56
CA LEU A 358 12.04 8.08 10.51
C LEU A 358 12.74 8.96 11.53
N SER A 359 13.95 8.56 12.00
CA SER A 359 14.74 9.37 12.92
C SER A 359 15.14 10.72 12.31
N LEU A 360 15.49 10.76 11.02
CA LEU A 360 15.78 11.98 10.28
C LEU A 360 14.53 12.85 10.10
N LEU A 361 13.41 12.25 9.74
CA LEU A 361 12.13 12.95 9.60
C LEU A 361 11.64 13.53 10.93
N LYS A 362 11.84 12.82 12.05
CA LYS A 362 11.53 13.33 13.40
C LYS A 362 12.43 14.51 13.80
N LYS A 363 13.67 14.59 13.31
CA LYS A 363 14.50 15.79 13.50
C LYS A 363 13.91 16.98 12.73
N LEU A 364 13.49 16.80 11.49
CA LEU A 364 12.82 17.83 10.70
C LEU A 364 11.50 18.27 11.34
N GLU A 365 10.68 17.34 11.85
CA GLU A 365 9.44 17.65 12.57
C GLU A 365 9.66 18.61 13.73
N ARG A 366 10.75 18.46 14.49
CA ARG A 366 11.07 19.32 15.66
C ARG A 366 11.39 20.76 15.26
N THR A 367 12.02 20.95 14.11
CA THR A 367 12.51 22.27 13.65
C THR A 367 11.56 22.96 12.67
N SER A 368 10.79 22.20 11.92
CA SER A 368 9.83 22.70 10.92
C SER A 368 8.62 23.34 11.59
N LYS A 369 8.11 24.40 10.98
CA LYS A 369 6.86 25.07 11.38
C LYS A 369 5.61 24.36 10.84
N ILE A 370 5.74 23.58 9.77
CA ILE A 370 4.62 23.02 9.02
C ILE A 370 4.55 21.49 9.05
N ILE A 371 5.54 20.78 9.61
CA ILE A 371 5.42 19.35 9.85
C ILE A 371 4.65 19.14 11.17
N GLY A 372 3.43 18.64 11.05
CA GLY A 372 2.60 18.30 12.20
C GLY A 372 3.03 16.98 12.85
N GLU A 373 3.25 15.95 12.03
CA GLU A 373 3.71 14.64 12.49
C GLU A 373 4.50 13.90 11.39
N ALA A 374 5.61 13.29 11.75
CA ALA A 374 6.28 12.26 10.96
C ALA A 374 6.05 10.90 11.61
N ARG A 375 5.57 9.91 10.86
CA ARG A 375 5.18 8.59 11.36
C ARG A 375 5.45 7.49 10.35
N GLY A 376 5.31 6.25 10.76
CA GLY A 376 5.40 5.08 9.90
C GLY A 376 6.02 3.88 10.59
N LYS A 377 6.11 2.77 9.85
CA LYS A 377 6.72 1.52 10.30
C LYS A 377 7.44 0.85 9.13
N GLY A 378 8.70 0.43 9.32
CA GLY A 378 9.53 -0.02 8.20
C GLY A 378 9.68 1.08 7.15
N LEU A 379 9.65 0.72 5.88
CA LEU A 379 9.71 1.66 4.74
C LEU A 379 8.31 2.08 4.24
N MET A 380 7.38 2.27 5.16
CA MET A 380 6.06 2.85 4.94
C MET A 380 5.93 4.08 5.84
N LEU A 381 6.43 5.24 5.36
CA LEU A 381 6.55 6.45 6.16
C LEU A 381 5.63 7.54 5.63
N GLY A 382 5.22 8.46 6.50
CA GLY A 382 4.40 9.61 6.19
C GLY A 382 4.83 10.85 6.96
N VAL A 383 4.78 12.01 6.29
CA VAL A 383 5.00 13.32 6.89
C VAL A 383 3.76 14.16 6.65
N GLU A 384 3.04 14.44 7.72
CA GLU A 384 1.82 15.22 7.67
C GLU A 384 2.12 16.72 7.74
N LEU A 385 1.64 17.47 6.76
CA LEU A 385 1.82 18.91 6.66
C LEU A 385 0.58 19.65 7.14
N VAL A 386 0.81 20.68 7.97
CA VAL A 386 -0.22 21.51 8.57
C VAL A 386 0.11 22.97 8.37
N LYS A 387 -0.92 23.84 8.38
CA LYS A 387 -0.71 25.28 8.37
C LYS A 387 -0.23 25.78 9.72
N ASP A 388 -0.70 25.16 10.79
CA ASP A 388 -0.37 25.47 12.16
C ASP A 388 -0.34 24.20 13.03
N LYS A 389 0.67 24.06 13.87
CA LYS A 389 0.89 22.85 14.68
C LYS A 389 -0.06 22.71 15.86
N GLU A 390 -0.58 23.82 16.40
CA GLU A 390 -1.48 23.81 17.55
C GLU A 390 -2.89 23.43 17.12
N THR A 391 -3.40 24.10 16.07
CA THR A 391 -4.72 23.80 15.51
C THR A 391 -4.74 22.54 14.67
N LYS A 392 -3.57 22.12 14.17
CA LYS A 392 -3.38 20.99 13.23
C LYS A 392 -4.14 21.18 11.92
N GLU A 393 -4.41 22.43 11.49
CA GLU A 393 -5.13 22.71 10.25
C GLU A 393 -4.41 22.06 9.06
N PRO A 394 -5.07 21.15 8.28
CA PRO A 394 -4.42 20.46 7.17
C PRO A 394 -3.95 21.39 6.07
N ALA A 395 -2.81 21.09 5.44
CA ALA A 395 -2.21 21.90 4.40
C ALA A 395 -2.00 21.13 3.07
N PRO A 396 -3.07 20.72 2.35
CA PRO A 396 -2.91 19.96 1.09
C PRO A 396 -2.12 20.74 0.03
N GLY A 397 -2.24 22.07 -0.04
CA GLY A 397 -1.44 22.89 -0.94
C GLY A 397 0.07 22.83 -0.65
N TYR A 398 0.46 22.66 0.61
CA TYR A 398 1.87 22.46 0.97
C TYR A 398 2.38 21.11 0.50
N ALA A 399 1.61 20.05 0.67
CA ALA A 399 1.97 18.72 0.18
C ALA A 399 2.12 18.69 -1.35
N ALA A 400 1.19 19.32 -2.07
CA ALA A 400 1.28 19.44 -3.53
C ALA A 400 2.54 20.21 -3.97
N LYS A 401 2.87 21.33 -3.29
CA LYS A 401 4.09 22.11 -3.58
C LYS A 401 5.35 21.33 -3.20
N MET A 402 5.36 20.59 -2.09
CA MET A 402 6.47 19.70 -1.71
C MET A 402 6.73 18.66 -2.78
N ARG A 403 5.69 18.01 -3.34
CA ARG A 403 5.85 17.04 -4.43
C ARG A 403 6.53 17.68 -5.64
N THR A 404 6.10 18.88 -6.04
CA THR A 404 6.70 19.61 -7.15
C THR A 404 8.17 19.94 -6.90
N LEU A 405 8.50 20.50 -5.72
CA LEU A 405 9.86 20.85 -5.35
C LEU A 405 10.79 19.65 -5.27
N CYS A 406 10.34 18.54 -4.69
CA CYS A 406 11.07 17.28 -4.64
C CYS A 406 11.31 16.71 -6.05
N HIS A 407 10.28 16.69 -6.91
CA HIS A 407 10.39 16.24 -8.29
C HIS A 407 11.42 17.05 -9.09
N GLN A 408 11.42 18.36 -8.96
CA GLN A 408 12.40 19.25 -9.61
C GLN A 408 13.84 18.99 -9.14
N ARG A 409 14.02 18.40 -7.95
CA ARG A 409 15.33 18.06 -7.36
C ARG A 409 15.71 16.58 -7.51
N GLY A 410 14.91 15.80 -8.23
CA GLY A 410 15.21 14.39 -8.49
C GLY A 410 14.73 13.42 -7.41
N LEU A 411 13.68 13.76 -6.67
CA LEU A 411 13.04 12.85 -5.72
C LEU A 411 11.56 12.65 -6.08
N LEU A 412 11.14 11.39 -6.28
CA LEU A 412 9.75 11.01 -6.50
C LEU A 412 9.09 10.68 -5.16
N ILE A 413 7.97 11.32 -4.85
CA ILE A 413 7.19 11.11 -3.62
C ILE A 413 5.70 11.00 -3.93
N GLU A 414 4.95 10.40 -3.02
CA GLU A 414 3.49 10.27 -3.07
C GLU A 414 2.82 11.26 -2.12
N ILE A 415 1.56 11.57 -2.40
CA ILE A 415 0.68 12.35 -1.51
C ILE A 415 -0.55 11.51 -1.21
N GLY A 416 -0.96 11.48 0.05
CA GLY A 416 -2.19 10.86 0.51
C GLY A 416 -2.67 11.50 1.81
N GLY A 417 -3.35 10.70 2.62
CA GLY A 417 -3.93 11.16 3.89
C GLY A 417 -5.35 11.67 3.75
N HIS A 418 -6.09 11.71 4.86
CA HIS A 418 -7.50 12.12 4.91
C HIS A 418 -7.77 13.47 4.24
N TYR A 419 -6.78 14.36 4.21
CA TYR A 419 -6.88 15.72 3.66
C TYR A 419 -5.89 15.95 2.51
N PHE A 420 -5.30 14.89 1.92
CA PHE A 420 -4.25 15.02 0.90
C PHE A 420 -3.06 15.90 1.35
N ASN A 421 -2.74 15.89 2.63
CA ASN A 421 -1.71 16.69 3.26
C ASN A 421 -0.55 15.86 3.84
N VAL A 422 -0.48 14.56 3.51
CA VAL A 422 0.59 13.65 3.93
C VAL A 422 1.49 13.33 2.77
N VAL A 423 2.76 13.71 2.87
CA VAL A 423 3.82 13.21 1.95
C VAL A 423 4.18 11.81 2.41
N ARG A 424 4.07 10.83 1.50
CA ARG A 424 4.33 9.41 1.79
C ARG A 424 5.60 8.94 1.11
N PHE A 425 6.38 8.13 1.81
CA PHE A 425 7.61 7.52 1.32
C PHE A 425 7.44 6.00 1.33
N LEU A 426 7.49 5.41 0.14
CA LEU A 426 7.32 3.99 -0.15
C LEU A 426 8.47 3.47 -1.05
N PRO A 427 9.75 3.77 -0.73
CA PRO A 427 10.85 3.37 -1.60
C PRO A 427 10.90 1.85 -1.77
N PRO A 428 11.50 1.33 -2.85
CA PRO A 428 11.90 -0.07 -2.93
C PRO A 428 12.72 -0.49 -1.70
N LEU A 429 12.48 -1.71 -1.17
CA LEU A 429 13.10 -2.17 0.09
C LEU A 429 14.61 -2.41 -0.04
N ILE A 430 15.10 -2.44 -1.27
CA ILE A 430 16.51 -2.58 -1.62
C ILE A 430 17.24 -1.23 -1.76
N ILE A 431 16.58 -0.13 -1.44
CA ILE A 431 17.21 1.19 -1.45
C ILE A 431 18.39 1.21 -0.47
N THR A 432 19.52 1.77 -0.88
CA THR A 432 20.68 1.91 0.00
C THR A 432 20.49 3.04 1.02
N GLU A 433 21.20 2.96 2.15
CA GLU A 433 21.17 4.03 3.16
C GLU A 433 21.64 5.37 2.56
N GLU A 434 22.63 5.34 1.65
CA GLU A 434 23.11 6.53 0.96
C GLU A 434 22.01 7.20 0.13
N LEU A 435 21.30 6.44 -0.72
CA LEU A 435 20.18 6.97 -1.51
C LEU A 435 19.02 7.42 -0.64
N ALA A 436 18.72 6.69 0.44
CA ALA A 436 17.69 7.07 1.39
C ALA A 436 18.03 8.40 2.09
N LYS A 437 19.28 8.57 2.51
CA LYS A 437 19.78 9.82 3.10
C LYS A 437 19.71 10.98 2.12
N LYS A 438 20.20 10.80 0.88
CA LYS A 438 20.11 11.83 -0.19
C LYS A 438 18.65 12.24 -0.46
N GLY A 439 17.72 11.26 -0.51
CA GLY A 439 16.30 11.56 -0.68
C GLY A 439 15.71 12.40 0.46
N ILE A 440 16.07 12.11 1.72
CA ILE A 440 15.65 12.92 2.88
C ILE A 440 16.30 14.33 2.84
N GLU A 441 17.55 14.47 2.40
CA GLU A 441 18.21 15.75 2.22
C GLU A 441 17.47 16.61 1.18
N ILE A 442 17.10 16.04 0.03
CA ILE A 442 16.28 16.71 -0.99
C ILE A 442 14.92 17.15 -0.41
N PHE A 443 14.28 16.29 0.38
CA PHE A 443 13.03 16.63 1.04
C PHE A 443 13.23 17.80 2.02
N ALA A 444 14.31 17.80 2.81
CA ALA A 444 14.62 18.85 3.76
C ALA A 444 14.89 20.22 3.06
N ASP A 445 15.65 20.22 1.97
CA ASP A 445 15.91 21.43 1.18
C ASP A 445 14.62 21.98 0.57
N SER A 446 13.76 21.08 0.07
CA SER A 446 12.45 21.45 -0.48
C SER A 446 11.53 22.04 0.59
N LEU A 447 11.57 21.47 1.80
CA LEU A 447 10.83 21.96 2.97
C LEU A 447 11.28 23.38 3.36
N GLN A 448 12.60 23.61 3.45
CA GLN A 448 13.15 24.92 3.76
C GLN A 448 12.76 25.98 2.72
N GLU A 449 12.73 25.62 1.43
CA GLU A 449 12.26 26.52 0.39
C GLU A 449 10.77 26.83 0.53
N LEU A 450 9.95 25.80 0.78
CA LEU A 450 8.52 25.98 1.02
C LEU A 450 8.29 26.92 2.20
N GLU A 451 8.96 26.68 3.34
CA GLU A 451 8.81 27.49 4.56
C GLU A 451 9.22 28.98 4.41
N LYS A 452 10.05 29.32 3.41
CA LYS A 452 10.38 30.71 3.09
C LYS A 452 9.28 31.43 2.30
N THR A 453 8.31 30.70 1.76
CA THR A 453 7.25 31.23 0.87
C THR A 453 5.88 31.33 1.52
N ILE A 454 5.76 30.93 2.78
CA ILE A 454 4.50 30.87 3.56
C ILE A 454 4.53 31.77 4.78
#